data_091c44e83a4933e8d759ff6ae3004101
#
_entry.id   091c44e83a4933e8d759ff6ae3004101
#
_cell.length_a   1.000
_cell.length_b   1.000
_cell.length_c   1.000
_cell.angle_alpha   90.00
_cell.angle_beta   90.00
_cell.angle_gamma   90.00
#
_symmetry.space_group_name_H-M   'P 1'
#
loop_
_entity.id
_entity.type
_entity.pdbx_description
1 polymer ?
#
loop_
_entity_poly.entity_id
_entity_poly.type
_entity_poly.pdbx_seq_one_letter_code
_entity_poly.pdbx_strand_id
1 'polypeptide(L)'
;IRDTVSRAQATYQMLLETMGDDMDIMLDHSRFLAVDRARIDRELIDRYGKHGSVEGRSGIVVATQVVEQSLDVDFDLMITDIAPIDLILQRAGRLHRHHRGDGENLRPEPLRQARLVITGVSQWNPDVPPQFSAGVDKVSQPYLLMRSLAVLNMEPGAVRKLNIPSDIPRLVQTVYGRKMVCPESWQDGNHGECAAKERLESDRHSSETMAESFRIFNPQRMQDAFDINNWLKVAMTDPDTPGKANERKGRAGVRESEDSFEVIVLQQRNGELMLPSWCGFDESERMLPTGFGVPTRQQVRDILSCTISLSRTSLSYMNLDDVIAAFERATPDRWFDYMQLERGLAGQLMIALDENGTAVYQIPEWDANGARIGTRTLTVRYSTRKGWQTDASK
;
A
#
# COMPACT_ATOMS: atom_id res chain seq x y z
N ILE A 1 6.42 11.99 2.57
CA ILE A 1 6.06 10.56 2.48
C ILE A 1 5.53 10.11 3.83
N ARG A 2 4.43 9.37 3.85
CA ARG A 2 3.82 8.77 5.03
C ARG A 2 3.79 7.26 4.91
N ASP A 3 4.01 6.55 6.00
CA ASP A 3 4.13 5.09 5.96
C ASP A 3 2.79 4.37 5.78
N THR A 4 1.65 5.01 6.08
CA THR A 4 0.33 4.42 5.89
C THR A 4 -0.59 5.31 5.05
N VAL A 5 -1.52 4.70 4.31
CA VAL A 5 -2.53 5.42 3.52
C VAL A 5 -3.36 6.37 4.40
N SER A 6 -3.78 5.92 5.58
CA SER A 6 -4.57 6.77 6.51
C SER A 6 -3.81 8.01 6.93
N ARG A 7 -2.50 7.90 7.22
CA ARG A 7 -1.65 9.04 7.56
C ARG A 7 -1.44 9.97 6.37
N ALA A 8 -1.29 9.41 5.15
CA ALA A 8 -1.19 10.20 3.93
C ALA A 8 -2.48 10.99 3.68
N GLN A 9 -3.65 10.35 3.76
CA GLN A 9 -4.96 11.00 3.59
C GLN A 9 -5.20 12.07 4.66
N ALA A 10 -4.86 11.80 5.95
CA ALA A 10 -4.97 12.79 7.03
C ALA A 10 -4.04 14.00 6.80
N THR A 11 -2.80 13.77 6.36
CA THR A 11 -1.85 14.84 6.02
C THR A 11 -2.35 15.66 4.84
N TYR A 12 -2.87 15.01 3.80
CA TYR A 12 -3.45 15.67 2.64
C TYR A 12 -4.62 16.57 3.03
N GLN A 13 -5.54 16.04 3.85
CA GLN A 13 -6.69 16.80 4.34
C GLN A 13 -6.26 18.03 5.17
N MET A 14 -5.33 17.84 6.10
CA MET A 14 -4.77 18.93 6.91
C MET A 14 -4.13 20.03 6.06
N LEU A 15 -3.40 19.66 5.02
CA LEU A 15 -2.77 20.63 4.11
C LEU A 15 -3.81 21.40 3.31
N LEU A 16 -4.87 20.75 2.80
CA LEU A 16 -5.98 21.43 2.13
C LEU A 16 -6.66 22.44 3.05
N GLU A 17 -6.90 22.08 4.30
CA GLU A 17 -7.54 22.98 5.29
C GLU A 17 -6.63 24.17 5.69
N THR A 18 -5.30 23.95 5.67
CA THR A 18 -4.35 24.97 6.10
C THR A 18 -3.95 25.92 4.97
N MET A 19 -3.78 25.40 3.77
CA MET A 19 -3.24 26.14 2.62
C MET A 19 -4.31 26.60 1.64
N GLY A 20 -5.52 26.03 1.73
CA GLY A 20 -6.61 26.36 0.81
C GLY A 20 -6.27 26.07 -0.65
N ASP A 21 -6.78 26.91 -1.54
CA ASP A 21 -6.57 26.78 -3.00
C ASP A 21 -5.26 27.46 -3.48
N ASP A 22 -4.47 28.02 -2.56
CA ASP A 22 -3.22 28.73 -2.90
C ASP A 22 -2.08 27.79 -3.30
N MET A 23 -2.22 26.51 -2.98
CA MET A 23 -1.19 25.49 -3.26
C MET A 23 -1.81 24.26 -3.92
N ASP A 24 -1.18 23.82 -5.00
CA ASP A 24 -1.55 22.57 -5.64
C ASP A 24 -1.02 21.39 -4.81
N ILE A 25 -1.94 20.56 -4.31
CA ILE A 25 -1.62 19.42 -3.44
C ILE A 25 -2.13 18.14 -4.08
N MET A 26 -1.21 17.24 -4.39
CA MET A 26 -1.48 15.90 -4.93
C MET A 26 -1.41 14.84 -3.83
N LEU A 27 -2.25 13.81 -3.94
CA LEU A 27 -2.20 12.63 -3.08
C LEU A 27 -1.92 11.38 -3.93
N ASP A 28 -0.95 10.56 -3.49
CA ASP A 28 -0.60 9.31 -4.16
C ASP A 28 -0.42 8.16 -3.17
N HIS A 29 -1.19 7.09 -3.37
CA HIS A 29 -1.12 5.86 -2.56
C HIS A 29 -1.76 4.66 -3.28
N SER A 30 -1.58 3.47 -2.72
CA SER A 30 -2.06 2.21 -3.31
C SER A 30 -3.58 2.05 -3.39
N ARG A 31 -4.37 2.92 -2.73
CA ARG A 31 -5.84 2.83 -2.72
C ARG A 31 -6.51 3.76 -3.75
N PHE A 32 -5.86 3.97 -4.89
CA PHE A 32 -6.48 4.50 -6.10
C PHE A 32 -6.75 3.35 -7.07
N LEU A 33 -7.78 3.50 -7.92
CA LEU A 33 -8.00 2.59 -9.05
C LEU A 33 -6.77 2.57 -9.96
N ALA A 34 -6.53 1.45 -10.64
CA ALA A 34 -5.35 1.32 -11.49
C ALA A 34 -5.29 2.41 -12.58
N VAL A 35 -6.43 2.78 -13.16
CA VAL A 35 -6.54 3.88 -14.13
C VAL A 35 -6.13 5.23 -13.55
N ASP A 36 -6.57 5.55 -12.33
CA ASP A 36 -6.22 6.81 -11.67
C ASP A 36 -4.76 6.83 -11.23
N ARG A 37 -4.23 5.70 -10.73
CA ARG A 37 -2.79 5.58 -10.43
C ARG A 37 -1.94 5.85 -11.66
N ALA A 38 -2.28 5.21 -12.79
CA ALA A 38 -1.55 5.46 -14.04
C ALA A 38 -1.62 6.93 -14.50
N ARG A 39 -2.70 7.64 -14.19
CA ARG A 39 -2.83 9.08 -14.43
C ARG A 39 -1.96 9.89 -13.47
N ILE A 40 -2.01 9.59 -12.17
CA ILE A 40 -1.19 10.25 -11.13
C ILE A 40 0.31 10.05 -11.44
N ASP A 41 0.72 8.82 -11.74
CA ASP A 41 2.12 8.50 -12.09
C ASP A 41 2.63 9.32 -13.29
N ARG A 42 1.81 9.45 -14.34
CA ARG A 42 2.13 10.28 -15.50
C ARG A 42 2.28 11.76 -15.13
N GLU A 43 1.32 12.28 -14.35
CA GLU A 43 1.35 13.67 -13.90
C GLU A 43 2.59 13.95 -13.02
N LEU A 44 2.95 13.01 -12.12
CA LEU A 44 4.17 13.11 -11.32
C LEU A 44 5.43 13.15 -12.18
N ILE A 45 5.52 12.29 -13.21
CA ILE A 45 6.66 12.27 -14.15
C ILE A 45 6.70 13.55 -14.99
N ASP A 46 5.57 14.02 -15.51
CA ASP A 46 5.49 15.21 -16.33
C ASP A 46 5.90 16.47 -15.54
N ARG A 47 5.49 16.58 -14.28
CA ARG A 47 5.78 17.74 -13.43
C ARG A 47 7.15 17.66 -12.76
N TYR A 48 7.45 16.55 -12.13
CA TYR A 48 8.64 16.41 -11.28
C TYR A 48 9.73 15.55 -11.90
N GLY A 49 9.54 14.99 -13.07
CA GLY A 49 10.56 14.23 -13.79
C GLY A 49 11.64 15.12 -14.38
N LYS A 50 12.58 14.51 -15.08
CA LYS A 50 13.76 15.17 -15.69
C LYS A 50 13.40 16.39 -16.55
N HIS A 51 12.29 16.31 -17.27
CA HIS A 51 11.86 17.33 -18.25
C HIS A 51 10.77 18.28 -17.73
N GLY A 52 10.40 18.16 -16.44
CA GLY A 52 9.40 19.04 -15.82
C GLY A 52 9.84 20.51 -15.87
N SER A 53 8.90 21.42 -16.24
CA SER A 53 9.16 22.86 -16.27
C SER A 53 9.30 23.43 -14.87
N VAL A 54 9.95 24.60 -14.78
CA VAL A 54 10.13 25.29 -13.47
C VAL A 54 8.77 25.66 -12.87
N GLU A 55 7.86 26.19 -13.70
CA GLU A 55 6.52 26.60 -13.28
C GLU A 55 5.66 25.42 -12.88
N GLY A 56 5.74 24.30 -13.62
CA GLY A 56 4.96 23.08 -13.36
C GLY A 56 5.36 22.34 -12.08
N ARG A 57 6.52 22.66 -11.50
CA ARG A 57 7.05 21.99 -10.29
C ARG A 57 6.52 22.59 -8.98
N SER A 58 5.77 23.68 -9.02
CA SER A 58 5.19 24.26 -7.81
C SER A 58 4.06 23.39 -7.29
N GLY A 59 4.20 22.85 -6.07
CA GLY A 59 3.17 22.03 -5.44
C GLY A 59 3.71 21.11 -4.35
N ILE A 60 2.78 20.43 -3.69
CA ILE A 60 3.07 19.43 -2.64
C ILE A 60 2.55 18.07 -3.08
N VAL A 61 3.38 17.04 -2.98
CA VAL A 61 2.97 15.66 -3.18
C VAL A 61 2.95 14.95 -1.83
N VAL A 62 1.77 14.53 -1.40
CA VAL A 62 1.61 13.66 -0.24
C VAL A 62 1.50 12.23 -0.75
N ALA A 63 2.44 11.38 -0.36
CA ALA A 63 2.47 10.01 -0.89
C ALA A 63 2.81 8.99 0.19
N THR A 64 2.49 7.73 -0.10
CA THR A 64 3.04 6.59 0.62
C THR A 64 4.31 6.09 -0.10
N GLN A 65 4.73 4.84 0.16
CA GLN A 65 5.90 4.22 -0.45
C GLN A 65 5.81 4.06 -1.98
N VAL A 66 4.67 4.36 -2.59
CA VAL A 66 4.46 4.23 -4.05
C VAL A 66 5.44 5.07 -4.86
N VAL A 67 5.87 6.23 -4.34
CA VAL A 67 6.85 7.12 -5.01
C VAL A 67 8.31 6.65 -4.87
N GLU A 68 8.60 5.64 -4.05
CA GLU A 68 9.96 5.12 -3.86
C GLU A 68 10.44 4.30 -5.06
N GLN A 69 9.53 3.62 -5.74
CA GLN A 69 9.84 2.68 -6.80
C GLN A 69 9.27 3.18 -8.14
N SER A 70 9.97 2.86 -9.22
CA SER A 70 9.53 2.99 -10.61
C SER A 70 9.37 4.41 -11.17
N LEU A 71 9.33 5.48 -10.37
CA LEU A 71 9.16 6.84 -10.86
C LEU A 71 10.51 7.58 -10.92
N ASP A 72 10.81 8.17 -12.08
CA ASP A 72 11.97 9.06 -12.25
C ASP A 72 11.60 10.50 -11.90
N VAL A 73 11.42 10.76 -10.61
CA VAL A 73 11.03 12.05 -10.05
C VAL A 73 12.19 12.70 -9.30
N ASP A 74 12.15 14.03 -9.24
CA ASP A 74 13.17 14.90 -8.68
C ASP A 74 12.52 15.99 -7.82
N PHE A 75 12.51 15.80 -6.52
CA PHE A 75 11.93 16.73 -5.57
C PHE A 75 12.98 17.70 -5.02
N ASP A 76 12.52 18.89 -4.62
CA ASP A 76 13.38 19.94 -4.08
C ASP A 76 13.55 19.81 -2.56
N LEU A 77 12.51 19.36 -1.86
CA LEU A 77 12.47 19.10 -0.42
C LEU A 77 11.67 17.82 -0.18
N MET A 78 12.06 17.02 0.80
CA MET A 78 11.29 15.86 1.19
C MET A 78 11.12 15.79 2.71
N ILE A 79 9.89 15.54 3.14
CA ILE A 79 9.53 15.22 4.52
C ILE A 79 9.04 13.79 4.54
N THR A 80 9.62 12.94 5.38
CA THR A 80 9.32 11.50 5.40
C THR A 80 9.14 10.99 6.81
N ASP A 81 8.23 10.03 7.00
CA ASP A 81 8.27 9.22 8.23
C ASP A 81 9.57 8.40 8.26
N ILE A 82 10.02 8.06 9.48
CA ILE A 82 11.18 7.18 9.66
C ILE A 82 10.93 5.83 9.03
N ALA A 83 11.95 5.28 8.39
CA ALA A 83 11.91 3.98 7.73
C ALA A 83 13.25 3.25 7.90
N PRO A 84 13.36 1.97 7.55
CA PRO A 84 14.65 1.31 7.42
C PRO A 84 15.60 2.09 6.52
N ILE A 85 16.89 2.03 6.84
CA ILE A 85 17.92 2.90 6.22
C ILE A 85 17.96 2.83 4.69
N ASP A 86 17.72 1.66 4.12
CA ASP A 86 17.68 1.45 2.67
C ASP A 86 16.55 2.24 2.02
N LEU A 87 15.36 2.29 2.65
CA LEU A 87 14.24 3.10 2.18
C LEU A 87 14.50 4.60 2.36
N ILE A 88 15.12 5.01 3.48
CA ILE A 88 15.54 6.41 3.66
C ILE A 88 16.51 6.82 2.54
N LEU A 89 17.46 5.97 2.18
CA LEU A 89 18.41 6.23 1.11
C LEU A 89 17.76 6.23 -0.27
N GLN A 90 16.77 5.36 -0.52
CA GLN A 90 15.97 5.39 -1.75
C GLN A 90 15.18 6.69 -1.87
N ARG A 91 14.54 7.14 -0.78
CA ARG A 91 13.83 8.43 -0.70
C ARG A 91 14.79 9.60 -0.95
N ALA A 92 15.96 9.60 -0.29
CA ALA A 92 17.00 10.61 -0.51
C ALA A 92 17.48 10.64 -1.97
N GLY A 93 17.52 9.51 -2.66
CA GLY A 93 17.83 9.41 -4.08
C GLY A 93 16.77 10.02 -5.03
N ARG A 94 15.64 10.52 -4.49
CA ARG A 94 14.62 11.29 -5.21
C ARG A 94 14.75 12.82 -5.01
N LEU A 95 15.68 13.23 -4.16
CA LEU A 95 16.00 14.63 -3.93
C LEU A 95 17.14 15.06 -4.84
N HIS A 96 16.98 16.19 -5.54
CA HIS A 96 18.00 16.75 -6.43
C HIS A 96 18.60 15.70 -7.38
N ARG A 97 17.73 14.80 -7.86
CA ARG A 97 18.13 13.69 -8.74
C ARG A 97 18.64 14.18 -10.09
N HIS A 98 18.08 15.27 -10.58
CA HIS A 98 18.45 15.91 -11.83
C HIS A 98 18.97 17.33 -11.57
N HIS A 99 20.04 17.72 -12.28
CA HIS A 99 20.54 19.09 -12.20
C HIS A 99 19.52 20.09 -12.75
N ARG A 100 19.32 21.20 -12.03
CA ARG A 100 18.38 22.27 -12.37
C ARG A 100 19.12 23.60 -12.52
N GLY A 101 19.77 23.78 -13.67
CA GLY A 101 20.61 24.95 -13.96
C GLY A 101 21.95 24.91 -13.22
N ASP A 102 22.78 25.93 -13.49
CA ASP A 102 24.09 26.04 -12.86
C ASP A 102 23.97 26.31 -11.36
N GLY A 103 24.55 25.43 -10.52
CA GLY A 103 24.43 25.53 -9.07
C GLY A 103 23.00 25.45 -8.55
N GLU A 104 22.12 24.72 -9.25
CA GLU A 104 20.70 24.52 -8.89
C GLU A 104 19.89 25.84 -8.89
N ASN A 105 20.29 26.82 -9.71
CA ASN A 105 19.69 28.17 -9.72
C ASN A 105 18.24 28.20 -10.25
N LEU A 106 17.77 27.15 -10.92
CA LEU A 106 16.37 26.99 -11.34
C LEU A 106 15.47 26.45 -10.21
N ARG A 107 16.04 26.13 -9.04
CA ARG A 107 15.27 25.84 -7.83
C ARG A 107 15.08 27.12 -7.01
N PRO A 108 13.99 27.25 -6.24
CA PRO A 108 13.85 28.34 -5.26
C PRO A 108 15.07 28.40 -4.35
N GLU A 109 15.54 29.60 -4.03
CA GLU A 109 16.78 29.80 -3.25
C GLU A 109 16.83 28.97 -1.94
N PRO A 110 15.76 28.88 -1.11
CA PRO A 110 15.78 28.06 0.10
C PRO A 110 15.87 26.54 -0.16
N LEU A 111 15.61 26.10 -1.40
CA LEU A 111 15.55 24.71 -1.83
C LEU A 111 16.72 24.27 -2.72
N ARG A 112 17.71 25.15 -2.93
CA ARG A 112 18.93 24.82 -3.70
C ARG A 112 19.85 23.82 -3.05
N GLN A 113 19.61 23.51 -1.78
CA GLN A 113 20.33 22.48 -1.03
C GLN A 113 19.38 21.31 -0.75
N ALA A 114 19.73 20.11 -1.20
CA ALA A 114 18.92 18.92 -0.95
C ALA A 114 18.73 18.71 0.56
N ARG A 115 17.48 18.59 0.98
CA ARG A 115 17.13 18.40 2.39
C ARG A 115 16.05 17.33 2.56
N LEU A 116 16.37 16.30 3.37
CA LEU A 116 15.44 15.28 3.81
C LEU A 116 15.12 15.54 5.29
N VAL A 117 13.84 15.71 5.62
CA VAL A 117 13.37 15.84 7.01
C VAL A 117 12.73 14.53 7.42
N ILE A 118 13.24 13.93 8.50
CA ILE A 118 12.72 12.67 9.04
C ILE A 118 11.76 13.00 10.19
N THR A 119 10.57 12.42 10.14
CA THR A 119 9.48 12.51 11.13
C THR A 119 9.06 11.11 11.57
N GLY A 120 7.96 10.97 12.33
CA GLY A 120 7.42 9.65 12.69
C GLY A 120 7.92 9.10 14.02
N VAL A 121 8.73 9.87 14.77
CA VAL A 121 9.04 9.62 16.18
C VAL A 121 8.10 10.46 17.03
N SER A 122 7.28 9.81 17.85
CA SER A 122 6.25 10.47 18.67
C SER A 122 6.80 10.94 20.02
N GLN A 123 7.74 10.18 20.59
CA GLN A 123 8.43 10.53 21.83
C GLN A 123 9.92 10.24 21.68
N TRP A 124 10.71 11.22 22.07
CA TRP A 124 12.17 11.15 22.07
C TRP A 124 12.71 11.40 23.46
N ASN A 125 13.54 10.48 23.93
CA ASN A 125 14.35 10.63 25.12
C ASN A 125 15.65 9.85 24.90
N PRO A 126 16.84 10.44 25.08
CA PRO A 126 18.10 9.74 24.84
C PRO A 126 18.32 8.54 25.78
N ASP A 127 17.66 8.52 26.93
CA ASP A 127 17.83 7.50 27.97
C ASP A 127 16.90 6.28 27.81
N VAL A 128 15.99 6.30 26.84
CA VAL A 128 15.07 5.18 26.59
C VAL A 128 14.86 4.98 25.08
N PRO A 129 14.43 3.79 24.63
CA PRO A 129 14.13 3.57 23.22
C PRO A 129 13.10 4.54 22.67
N PRO A 130 13.26 5.06 21.44
CA PRO A 130 12.32 5.98 20.82
C PRO A 130 10.96 5.34 20.61
N GLN A 131 9.88 6.10 20.81
CA GLN A 131 8.54 5.65 20.44
C GLN A 131 8.15 6.19 19.08
N PHE A 132 7.61 5.30 18.24
CA PHE A 132 7.19 5.65 16.90
C PHE A 132 5.74 6.11 16.85
N SER A 133 5.42 6.93 15.88
CA SER A 133 4.03 7.34 15.64
C SER A 133 3.18 6.14 15.22
N ALA A 134 1.90 6.16 15.59
CA ALA A 134 0.97 5.05 15.31
C ALA A 134 1.00 4.66 13.82
N GLY A 135 1.21 3.39 13.56
CA GLY A 135 1.26 2.79 12.24
C GLY A 135 2.65 2.72 11.59
N VAL A 136 3.63 3.50 12.04
CA VAL A 136 5.02 3.42 11.54
C VAL A 136 5.65 2.08 11.91
N ASP A 137 5.48 1.68 13.16
CA ASP A 137 5.94 0.40 13.73
C ASP A 137 5.20 -0.84 13.19
N LYS A 138 4.06 -0.64 12.53
CA LYS A 138 3.31 -1.72 11.85
C LYS A 138 3.77 -1.97 10.43
N VAL A 139 4.31 -0.94 9.77
CA VAL A 139 4.80 -1.02 8.39
C VAL A 139 6.26 -1.47 8.36
N SER A 140 7.03 -1.06 9.36
CA SER A 140 8.46 -1.36 9.43
C SER A 140 8.83 -1.91 10.80
N GLN A 141 9.71 -2.90 10.83
CA GLN A 141 10.16 -3.55 12.05
C GLN A 141 10.85 -2.55 13.00
N PRO A 142 10.40 -2.40 14.26
CA PRO A 142 10.98 -1.45 15.22
C PRO A 142 12.50 -1.60 15.40
N TYR A 143 13.02 -2.83 15.30
CA TYR A 143 14.45 -3.12 15.33
C TYR A 143 15.22 -2.33 14.26
N LEU A 144 14.75 -2.36 13.02
CA LEU A 144 15.40 -1.65 11.91
C LEU A 144 15.23 -0.13 12.01
N LEU A 145 14.08 0.34 12.51
CA LEU A 145 13.83 1.77 12.72
C LEU A 145 14.79 2.37 13.77
N MET A 146 14.93 1.71 14.93
CA MET A 146 15.87 2.14 15.99
C MET A 146 17.31 2.18 15.48
N ARG A 147 17.75 1.15 14.79
CA ARG A 147 19.10 1.06 14.23
C ARG A 147 19.34 2.13 13.16
N SER A 148 18.34 2.44 12.35
CA SER A 148 18.43 3.52 11.36
C SER A 148 18.61 4.89 12.03
N LEU A 149 17.85 5.19 13.09
CA LEU A 149 18.02 6.40 13.87
C LEU A 149 19.42 6.48 14.53
N ALA A 150 19.86 5.38 15.14
CA ALA A 150 21.16 5.31 15.81
C ALA A 150 22.32 5.50 14.84
N VAL A 151 22.29 4.84 13.68
CA VAL A 151 23.37 4.93 12.66
C VAL A 151 23.41 6.32 12.01
N LEU A 152 22.26 6.95 11.81
CA LEU A 152 22.16 8.34 11.36
C LEU A 152 22.49 9.34 12.48
N ASN A 153 22.62 8.88 13.71
CA ASN A 153 22.83 9.72 14.91
C ASN A 153 21.80 10.86 14.96
N MET A 154 20.52 10.49 14.78
CA MET A 154 19.41 11.44 14.72
C MET A 154 18.79 11.63 16.09
N GLU A 155 18.65 12.89 16.46
CA GLU A 155 17.86 13.39 17.60
C GLU A 155 17.03 14.58 17.12
N PRO A 156 16.01 15.04 17.86
CA PRO A 156 15.21 16.19 17.46
C PRO A 156 16.05 17.41 17.14
N GLY A 157 15.89 17.96 15.93
CA GLY A 157 16.65 19.11 15.45
C GLY A 157 18.06 18.82 14.96
N ALA A 158 18.54 17.57 15.05
CA ALA A 158 19.86 17.23 14.52
C ALA A 158 19.92 17.35 12.99
N VAL A 159 21.04 17.85 12.49
CA VAL A 159 21.34 17.92 11.05
C VAL A 159 22.57 17.06 10.79
N ARG A 160 22.44 16.14 9.82
CA ARG A 160 23.53 15.27 9.39
C ARG A 160 23.72 15.37 7.89
N LYS A 161 24.96 15.43 7.45
CA LYS A 161 25.32 15.41 6.04
C LYS A 161 25.56 13.96 5.60
N LEU A 162 24.87 13.55 4.54
CA LEU A 162 25.07 12.27 3.89
C LEU A 162 25.69 12.49 2.51
N ASN A 163 26.68 11.68 2.16
CA ASN A 163 27.28 11.69 0.83
C ASN A 163 26.79 10.46 0.06
N ILE A 164 25.84 10.68 -0.82
CA ILE A 164 25.27 9.64 -1.68
C ILE A 164 25.99 9.67 -3.03
N PRO A 165 26.50 8.55 -3.55
CA PRO A 165 26.27 7.16 -3.11
C PRO A 165 27.30 6.62 -2.11
N SER A 166 28.36 7.32 -1.75
CA SER A 166 29.51 6.75 -1.02
C SER A 166 29.18 6.22 0.39
N ASP A 167 28.20 6.81 1.08
CA ASP A 167 27.79 6.37 2.42
C ASP A 167 26.85 5.15 2.41
N ILE A 168 26.24 4.80 1.26
CA ILE A 168 25.22 3.75 1.17
C ILE A 168 25.73 2.41 1.70
N PRO A 169 26.86 1.84 1.23
CA PRO A 169 27.29 0.52 1.67
C PRO A 169 27.51 0.45 3.19
N ARG A 170 28.17 1.47 3.74
CA ARG A 170 28.47 1.55 5.17
C ARG A 170 27.17 1.59 6.00
N LEU A 171 26.22 2.45 5.65
CA LEU A 171 24.97 2.64 6.38
C LEU A 171 24.13 1.35 6.34
N VAL A 172 23.94 0.77 5.16
CA VAL A 172 23.16 -0.47 4.99
C VAL A 172 23.82 -1.63 5.74
N GLN A 173 25.13 -1.86 5.57
CA GLN A 173 25.84 -2.94 6.26
C GLN A 173 25.80 -2.78 7.78
N THR A 174 25.82 -1.55 8.30
CA THR A 174 25.74 -1.31 9.73
C THR A 174 24.36 -1.60 10.29
N VAL A 175 23.28 -1.10 9.63
CA VAL A 175 21.89 -1.31 10.09
C VAL A 175 21.49 -2.78 10.01
N TYR A 176 21.81 -3.45 8.92
CA TYR A 176 21.46 -4.88 8.71
C TYR A 176 22.49 -5.86 9.28
N GLY A 177 23.62 -5.36 9.77
CA GLY A 177 24.68 -6.16 10.37
C GLY A 177 24.32 -6.74 11.74
N ARG A 178 25.18 -7.63 12.24
CA ARG A 178 24.97 -8.32 13.53
C ARG A 178 25.43 -7.53 14.75
N LYS A 179 26.26 -6.50 14.54
CA LYS A 179 26.80 -5.69 15.65
C LYS A 179 25.71 -4.82 16.26
N MET A 180 25.73 -4.67 17.58
CA MET A 180 24.88 -3.70 18.27
C MET A 180 25.29 -2.29 17.85
N VAL A 181 24.32 -1.45 17.55
CA VAL A 181 24.52 -0.07 17.08
C VAL A 181 23.71 0.98 17.84
N CYS A 182 22.65 0.55 18.49
CA CYS A 182 21.88 1.46 19.33
C CYS A 182 22.65 1.83 20.62
N PRO A 183 22.42 3.01 21.22
CA PRO A 183 22.96 3.37 22.51
C PRO A 183 22.64 2.33 23.58
N GLU A 184 23.47 2.24 24.63
CA GLU A 184 23.28 1.31 25.74
C GLU A 184 21.91 1.52 26.42
N SER A 185 21.47 2.78 26.53
CA SER A 185 20.14 3.14 27.05
C SER A 185 18.95 2.60 26.23
N TRP A 186 19.17 2.18 24.97
CA TRP A 186 18.15 1.57 24.12
C TRP A 186 18.21 0.04 24.09
N GLN A 187 19.07 -0.58 24.89
CA GLN A 187 19.24 -2.04 24.90
C GLN A 187 18.22 -2.76 25.78
N ASP A 188 17.79 -2.08 26.86
CA ASP A 188 16.99 -2.70 27.91
C ASP A 188 15.47 -2.50 27.75
N GLY A 189 14.73 -3.39 28.40
CA GLY A 189 13.28 -3.36 28.51
C GLY A 189 12.55 -3.99 27.33
N ASN A 190 11.23 -4.04 27.46
CA ASN A 190 10.34 -4.73 26.50
C ASN A 190 10.28 -4.04 25.11
N HIS A 191 10.85 -2.86 24.98
CA HIS A 191 10.85 -2.06 23.73
C HIS A 191 12.27 -1.73 23.24
N GLY A 192 13.31 -2.26 23.90
CA GLY A 192 14.69 -2.06 23.52
C GLY A 192 15.12 -2.84 22.27
N GLU A 193 16.37 -2.58 21.81
CA GLU A 193 16.93 -3.25 20.61
C GLU A 193 16.91 -4.78 20.73
N CYS A 194 17.24 -5.34 21.91
CA CYS A 194 17.26 -6.78 22.14
C CYS A 194 15.87 -7.40 21.96
N ALA A 195 14.86 -6.84 22.64
CA ALA A 195 13.48 -7.33 22.53
C ALA A 195 12.89 -7.15 21.11
N ALA A 196 13.22 -6.07 20.45
CA ALA A 196 12.81 -5.85 19.06
C ALA A 196 13.48 -6.82 18.08
N LYS A 197 14.75 -7.18 18.33
CA LYS A 197 15.49 -8.21 17.58
C LYS A 197 14.84 -9.59 17.75
N GLU A 198 14.54 -9.98 18.99
CA GLU A 198 13.89 -11.26 19.29
C GLU A 198 12.54 -11.40 18.57
N ARG A 199 11.75 -10.31 18.54
CA ARG A 199 10.48 -10.28 17.77
C ARG A 199 10.74 -10.47 16.28
N LEU A 200 11.68 -9.75 15.70
CA LEU A 200 12.04 -9.88 14.29
C LEU A 200 12.49 -11.32 13.95
N GLU A 201 13.31 -11.93 14.80
CA GLU A 201 13.77 -13.31 14.62
C GLU A 201 12.62 -14.33 14.77
N SER A 202 11.70 -14.11 15.70
CA SER A 202 10.48 -14.93 15.86
C SER A 202 9.55 -14.84 14.65
N ASP A 203 9.28 -13.63 14.16
CA ASP A 203 8.45 -13.39 12.97
C ASP A 203 9.09 -14.06 11.74
N ARG A 204 10.40 -13.90 11.59
CA ARG A 204 11.15 -14.52 10.50
C ARG A 204 11.10 -16.05 10.58
N HIS A 205 11.27 -16.63 11.76
CA HIS A 205 11.18 -18.08 11.95
C HIS A 205 9.76 -18.61 11.63
N SER A 206 8.73 -17.88 12.04
CA SER A 206 7.34 -18.20 11.69
C SER A 206 7.12 -18.18 10.18
N SER A 207 7.63 -17.15 9.49
CA SER A 207 7.54 -17.03 8.04
C SER A 207 8.32 -18.13 7.32
N GLU A 208 9.52 -18.48 7.80
CA GLU A 208 10.32 -19.58 7.25
C GLU A 208 9.59 -20.92 7.42
N THR A 209 8.99 -21.18 8.57
CA THR A 209 8.21 -22.41 8.84
C THR A 209 6.99 -22.50 7.92
N MET A 210 6.28 -21.38 7.73
CA MET A 210 5.17 -21.31 6.77
C MET A 210 5.66 -21.57 5.34
N ALA A 211 6.75 -20.95 4.92
CA ALA A 211 7.32 -21.14 3.59
C ALA A 211 7.77 -22.59 3.34
N GLU A 212 8.30 -23.28 4.35
CA GLU A 212 8.69 -24.69 4.23
C GLU A 212 7.49 -25.60 3.94
N SER A 213 6.29 -25.29 4.44
CA SER A 213 5.07 -26.06 4.18
C SER A 213 4.62 -26.02 2.70
N PHE A 214 5.11 -25.03 1.92
CA PHE A 214 4.84 -24.83 0.50
C PHE A 214 6.05 -25.16 -0.39
N ARG A 215 7.14 -25.61 0.22
CA ARG A 215 8.34 -25.96 -0.53
C ARG A 215 8.09 -27.18 -1.40
N ILE A 216 8.37 -27.06 -2.68
CA ILE A 216 8.40 -28.19 -3.60
C ILE A 216 9.51 -29.16 -3.14
N PHE A 217 9.13 -30.38 -2.80
CA PHE A 217 10.09 -31.40 -2.35
C PHE A 217 11.07 -31.75 -3.47
N ASN A 218 12.36 -31.87 -3.10
CA ASN A 218 13.36 -32.35 -4.03
C ASN A 218 13.14 -33.86 -4.31
N PRO A 219 12.87 -34.27 -5.55
CA PRO A 219 12.63 -35.67 -5.90
C PRO A 219 13.77 -36.62 -5.48
N GLN A 220 15.02 -36.14 -5.45
CA GLN A 220 16.20 -36.95 -5.07
C GLN A 220 16.25 -37.28 -3.56
N ARG A 221 15.48 -36.61 -2.71
CA ARG A 221 15.44 -36.89 -1.27
C ARG A 221 14.29 -37.83 -0.86
N MET A 222 13.44 -38.21 -1.80
CA MET A 222 12.30 -39.11 -1.58
C MET A 222 12.76 -40.55 -1.89
N GLN A 223 13.27 -41.26 -0.91
CA GLN A 223 13.82 -42.61 -1.13
C GLN A 223 12.76 -43.71 -1.35
N ASP A 224 11.49 -43.54 -0.96
CA ASP A 224 10.58 -44.69 -0.93
C ASP A 224 9.10 -44.49 -1.39
N ALA A 225 8.67 -43.36 -1.84
CA ALA A 225 7.35 -43.24 -2.51
C ALA A 225 7.18 -41.86 -3.14
N PHE A 226 7.71 -41.66 -4.30
CA PHE A 226 7.30 -40.56 -5.15
C PHE A 226 5.88 -40.83 -5.63
N ASP A 227 4.88 -40.49 -4.83
CA ASP A 227 3.51 -40.43 -5.28
C ASP A 227 3.26 -39.05 -5.86
N ILE A 228 3.15 -39.00 -7.19
CA ILE A 228 2.74 -37.80 -7.93
C ILE A 228 1.40 -37.24 -7.38
N ASN A 229 0.58 -38.11 -6.77
CA ASN A 229 -0.65 -37.72 -6.09
C ASN A 229 -0.40 -36.85 -4.83
N ASN A 230 0.75 -37.00 -4.15
CA ASN A 230 1.09 -36.10 -3.04
C ASN A 230 1.47 -34.70 -3.52
N TRP A 231 2.04 -34.60 -4.73
CA TRP A 231 2.27 -33.34 -5.39
C TRP A 231 0.96 -32.69 -5.85
N LEU A 232 0.04 -33.48 -6.38
CA LEU A 232 -1.28 -33.04 -6.83
C LEU A 232 -2.23 -32.75 -5.65
N LYS A 233 -2.14 -33.50 -4.55
CA LYS A 233 -2.95 -33.27 -3.35
C LYS A 233 -2.67 -31.93 -2.67
N VAL A 234 -1.45 -31.43 -2.73
CA VAL A 234 -1.10 -30.09 -2.25
C VAL A 234 -1.76 -29.01 -3.12
N ALA A 235 -1.97 -29.30 -4.41
CA ALA A 235 -2.61 -28.37 -5.35
C ALA A 235 -4.14 -28.55 -5.49
N MET A 236 -4.71 -29.62 -4.97
CA MET A 236 -6.12 -30.02 -5.19
C MET A 236 -6.94 -30.22 -3.91
N THR A 237 -6.46 -29.78 -2.75
CA THR A 237 -7.27 -29.84 -1.52
C THR A 237 -8.42 -28.85 -1.63
N ASP A 238 -9.63 -29.45 -1.66
CA ASP A 238 -10.92 -28.79 -1.61
C ASP A 238 -10.94 -27.75 -0.47
N PRO A 239 -11.40 -26.55 -0.78
CA PRO A 239 -11.53 -25.47 0.22
C PRO A 239 -12.34 -25.85 1.46
N ASP A 240 -13.17 -26.87 1.50
CA ASP A 240 -14.00 -27.30 2.65
C ASP A 240 -13.40 -28.43 3.50
N THR A 241 -12.21 -28.91 3.17
CA THR A 241 -11.52 -29.99 3.91
C THR A 241 -10.64 -29.42 5.03
N PRO A 242 -10.43 -30.13 6.17
CA PRO A 242 -9.60 -29.66 7.31
C PRO A 242 -8.15 -29.27 7.00
N GLY A 243 -7.65 -29.58 5.80
CA GLY A 243 -6.35 -29.13 5.29
C GLY A 243 -6.27 -27.63 4.90
N LYS A 244 -7.40 -26.94 4.76
CA LYS A 244 -7.46 -25.50 4.44
C LYS A 244 -6.72 -24.58 5.40
N ALA A 245 -6.65 -24.94 6.68
CA ALA A 245 -5.87 -24.15 7.64
C ALA A 245 -4.37 -24.09 7.27
N ASN A 246 -3.86 -25.12 6.58
CA ASN A 246 -2.47 -25.15 6.10
C ASN A 246 -2.28 -24.33 4.81
N GLU A 247 -3.25 -24.34 3.91
CA GLU A 247 -3.21 -23.57 2.66
C GLU A 247 -3.26 -22.06 2.92
N ARG A 248 -4.09 -21.61 3.85
CA ARG A 248 -4.10 -20.21 4.32
C ARG A 248 -2.83 -19.83 5.08
N LYS A 249 -2.25 -20.75 5.86
CA LYS A 249 -1.00 -20.51 6.60
C LYS A 249 0.23 -20.49 5.71
N GLY A 250 0.17 -21.13 4.57
CA GLY A 250 1.31 -21.32 3.71
C GLY A 250 1.33 -20.43 2.47
N ARG A 251 0.48 -19.43 2.33
CA ARG A 251 0.70 -18.37 1.35
C ARG A 251 1.98 -17.63 1.73
N ALA A 252 3.11 -18.18 1.29
CA ALA A 252 4.41 -17.57 1.41
C ALA A 252 4.43 -16.30 0.56
N GLY A 253 3.96 -15.21 1.13
CA GLY A 253 4.18 -13.89 0.55
C GLY A 253 5.65 -13.52 0.69
N VAL A 254 6.22 -12.90 -0.33
CA VAL A 254 7.57 -12.28 -0.27
C VAL A 254 7.61 -11.17 0.80
N ARG A 255 6.46 -10.68 1.22
CA ARG A 255 6.23 -9.78 2.35
C ARG A 255 5.09 -10.36 3.18
N GLU A 256 5.14 -10.19 4.50
CA GLU A 256 3.95 -10.31 5.35
C GLU A 256 2.96 -9.23 4.95
N SER A 257 2.22 -9.48 3.86
CA SER A 257 1.11 -8.63 3.46
C SER A 257 -0.16 -9.20 4.08
N GLU A 258 -1.01 -8.32 4.59
CA GLU A 258 -2.38 -8.71 4.94
C GLU A 258 -3.03 -9.38 3.72
N ASP A 259 -3.88 -10.36 3.98
CA ASP A 259 -4.73 -10.95 2.95
C ASP A 259 -5.46 -9.82 2.21
N SER A 260 -5.36 -9.83 0.90
CA SER A 260 -6.00 -8.84 0.04
C SER A 260 -6.65 -9.54 -1.16
N PHE A 261 -7.70 -8.92 -1.67
CA PHE A 261 -8.37 -9.36 -2.88
C PHE A 261 -8.55 -8.16 -3.83
N GLU A 262 -8.66 -8.46 -5.09
CA GLU A 262 -8.92 -7.45 -6.11
C GLU A 262 -10.41 -7.32 -6.38
N VAL A 263 -10.87 -6.09 -6.61
CA VAL A 263 -12.26 -5.79 -6.95
C VAL A 263 -12.30 -4.75 -8.05
N ILE A 264 -13.19 -4.96 -9.02
CA ILE A 264 -13.51 -3.99 -10.06
C ILE A 264 -14.54 -3.01 -9.49
N VAL A 265 -14.29 -1.73 -9.67
CA VAL A 265 -15.19 -0.65 -9.23
C VAL A 265 -15.85 -0.03 -10.45
N LEU A 266 -17.15 -0.19 -10.57
CA LEU A 266 -17.97 0.43 -11.62
C LEU A 266 -18.94 1.43 -11.00
N GLN A 267 -19.61 2.19 -11.84
CA GLN A 267 -20.70 3.07 -11.44
C GLN A 267 -22.04 2.45 -11.86
N GLN A 268 -23.07 2.64 -11.03
CA GLN A 268 -24.43 2.28 -11.39
C GLN A 268 -25.31 3.51 -11.40
N ARG A 269 -26.04 3.70 -12.50
CA ARG A 269 -26.98 4.77 -12.65
C ARG A 269 -28.30 4.22 -13.25
N ASN A 270 -29.43 4.49 -12.60
CA ASN A 270 -30.74 4.00 -13.03
C ASN A 270 -30.81 2.47 -13.28
N GLY A 271 -30.03 1.69 -12.52
CA GLY A 271 -29.94 0.23 -12.69
C GLY A 271 -28.96 -0.25 -13.76
N GLU A 272 -28.39 0.63 -14.56
CA GLU A 272 -27.42 0.31 -15.60
C GLU A 272 -25.98 0.46 -15.13
N LEU A 273 -25.08 -0.45 -15.54
CA LEU A 273 -23.66 -0.39 -15.25
C LEU A 273 -22.94 0.50 -16.25
N MET A 274 -21.98 1.25 -15.76
CA MET A 274 -21.14 2.12 -16.57
C MET A 274 -19.72 2.25 -15.99
N LEU A 275 -18.76 2.61 -16.83
CA LEU A 275 -17.45 3.03 -16.36
C LEU A 275 -17.60 4.30 -15.50
N PRO A 276 -16.79 4.42 -14.43
CA PRO A 276 -16.92 5.54 -13.50
C PRO A 276 -16.74 6.90 -14.21
N SER A 277 -17.70 7.80 -14.01
CA SER A 277 -17.69 9.12 -14.65
C SER A 277 -16.53 10.01 -14.23
N TRP A 278 -15.91 9.71 -13.08
CA TRP A 278 -14.76 10.42 -12.53
C TRP A 278 -13.40 9.94 -13.02
N CYS A 279 -13.32 8.79 -13.73
CA CYS A 279 -12.05 8.20 -14.18
C CYS A 279 -11.54 8.76 -15.54
N GLY A 280 -12.18 9.77 -16.10
CA GLY A 280 -11.72 10.43 -17.33
C GLY A 280 -11.99 9.65 -18.62
N PHE A 281 -12.87 8.65 -18.61
CA PHE A 281 -13.35 7.98 -19.82
C PHE A 281 -14.26 8.88 -20.64
N ASP A 282 -14.22 8.75 -21.97
CA ASP A 282 -15.12 9.47 -22.87
C ASP A 282 -16.58 9.14 -22.57
N GLU A 283 -17.44 10.15 -22.56
CA GLU A 283 -18.85 10.01 -22.17
C GLU A 283 -19.60 8.98 -23.05
N SER A 284 -19.28 8.95 -24.34
CA SER A 284 -19.84 8.00 -25.31
C SER A 284 -19.43 6.53 -25.07
N GLU A 285 -18.30 6.31 -24.39
CA GLU A 285 -17.73 4.96 -24.15
C GLU A 285 -18.05 4.44 -22.75
N ARG A 286 -18.53 5.30 -21.85
CA ARG A 286 -18.79 4.90 -20.45
C ARG A 286 -19.94 3.94 -20.27
N MET A 287 -21.00 4.04 -21.11
CA MET A 287 -22.15 3.16 -20.99
C MET A 287 -21.78 1.74 -21.41
N LEU A 288 -21.98 0.79 -20.51
CA LEU A 288 -21.77 -0.61 -20.80
C LEU A 288 -23.01 -1.21 -21.50
N PRO A 289 -22.83 -2.22 -22.35
CA PRO A 289 -23.92 -2.80 -23.13
C PRO A 289 -25.08 -3.28 -22.26
N THR A 290 -26.31 -3.12 -22.71
CA THR A 290 -27.53 -3.63 -22.06
C THR A 290 -28.15 -4.80 -22.83
N GLY A 291 -29.14 -5.46 -22.28
CA GLY A 291 -29.84 -6.58 -22.90
C GLY A 291 -28.88 -7.75 -23.17
N PHE A 292 -28.75 -8.22 -24.41
CA PHE A 292 -27.83 -9.29 -24.83
C PHE A 292 -26.47 -8.77 -25.29
N GLY A 293 -26.18 -7.49 -25.14
CA GLY A 293 -24.91 -6.91 -25.56
C GLY A 293 -23.76 -7.39 -24.68
N VAL A 294 -22.57 -7.51 -25.25
CA VAL A 294 -21.33 -7.90 -24.58
C VAL A 294 -20.34 -6.74 -24.64
N PRO A 295 -19.57 -6.45 -23.58
CA PRO A 295 -18.55 -5.42 -23.62
C PRO A 295 -17.54 -5.65 -24.75
N THR A 296 -17.18 -4.60 -25.47
CA THR A 296 -16.12 -4.64 -26.48
C THR A 296 -14.78 -4.93 -25.82
N ARG A 297 -13.79 -5.36 -26.60
CA ARG A 297 -12.41 -5.57 -26.07
C ARG A 297 -11.81 -4.31 -25.43
N GLN A 298 -12.17 -3.13 -25.91
CA GLN A 298 -11.75 -1.89 -25.30
C GLN A 298 -12.45 -1.70 -23.95
N GLN A 299 -13.79 -1.85 -23.90
CA GLN A 299 -14.53 -1.77 -22.65
C GLN A 299 -14.07 -2.79 -21.61
N VAL A 300 -13.69 -4.01 -22.01
CA VAL A 300 -13.10 -4.99 -21.08
C VAL A 300 -11.78 -4.47 -20.50
N ARG A 301 -10.90 -3.88 -21.31
CA ARG A 301 -9.65 -3.27 -20.81
C ARG A 301 -9.94 -2.12 -19.85
N ASP A 302 -10.91 -1.28 -20.18
CA ASP A 302 -11.29 -0.12 -19.37
C ASP A 302 -11.93 -0.57 -18.04
N ILE A 303 -12.79 -1.60 -18.07
CA ILE A 303 -13.34 -2.24 -16.86
C ILE A 303 -12.20 -2.77 -15.97
N LEU A 304 -11.26 -3.54 -16.53
CA LEU A 304 -10.13 -4.08 -15.79
C LEU A 304 -9.19 -2.99 -15.25
N SER A 305 -9.10 -1.84 -15.91
CA SER A 305 -8.35 -0.68 -15.39
C SER A 305 -9.01 -0.02 -14.17
N CYS A 306 -10.29 -0.29 -13.90
CA CYS A 306 -11.00 0.15 -12.71
C CYS A 306 -10.82 -0.78 -11.50
N THR A 307 -9.74 -1.57 -11.46
CA THR A 307 -9.43 -2.51 -10.38
C THR A 307 -8.71 -1.83 -9.22
N ILE A 308 -9.03 -2.26 -8.01
CA ILE A 308 -8.34 -1.89 -6.77
C ILE A 308 -8.11 -3.14 -5.90
N SER A 309 -6.97 -3.18 -5.20
CA SER A 309 -6.69 -4.21 -4.20
C SER A 309 -7.14 -3.75 -2.81
N LEU A 310 -7.96 -4.55 -2.15
CA LEU A 310 -8.51 -4.28 -0.82
C LEU A 310 -7.99 -5.29 0.20
N SER A 311 -7.55 -4.80 1.36
CA SER A 311 -7.09 -5.58 2.50
C SER A 311 -7.96 -5.31 3.74
N ARG A 312 -7.75 -6.05 4.81
CA ARG A 312 -8.47 -5.81 6.09
C ARG A 312 -8.34 -4.37 6.58
N THR A 313 -7.16 -3.77 6.44
CA THR A 313 -6.95 -2.35 6.80
C THR A 313 -7.74 -1.39 5.92
N SER A 314 -7.93 -1.72 4.64
CA SER A 314 -8.75 -0.91 3.73
C SER A 314 -10.25 -1.09 3.94
N LEU A 315 -10.65 -2.06 4.76
CA LEU A 315 -12.05 -2.42 5.06
C LEU A 315 -12.36 -2.33 6.56
N SER A 316 -11.70 -1.41 7.26
CA SER A 316 -11.92 -1.13 8.68
C SER A 316 -11.79 -2.37 9.58
N TYR A 317 -10.84 -3.26 9.23
CA TYR A 317 -10.54 -4.52 9.93
C TYR A 317 -11.70 -5.52 9.99
N MET A 318 -12.65 -5.45 9.07
CA MET A 318 -13.72 -6.44 8.94
C MET A 318 -13.19 -7.79 8.45
N ASN A 319 -13.97 -8.85 8.64
CA ASN A 319 -13.66 -10.16 8.08
C ASN A 319 -13.79 -10.11 6.55
N LEU A 320 -12.76 -10.54 5.83
CA LEU A 320 -12.72 -10.42 4.37
C LEU A 320 -13.76 -11.33 3.69
N ASP A 321 -13.98 -12.54 4.20
CA ASP A 321 -14.94 -13.49 3.64
C ASP A 321 -16.37 -12.92 3.72
N ASP A 322 -16.72 -12.30 4.86
CA ASP A 322 -18.03 -11.65 5.05
C ASP A 322 -18.22 -10.43 4.14
N VAL A 323 -17.15 -9.65 3.94
CA VAL A 323 -17.17 -8.49 3.02
C VAL A 323 -17.29 -8.96 1.57
N ILE A 324 -16.53 -9.96 1.14
CA ILE A 324 -16.62 -10.55 -0.19
C ILE A 324 -18.05 -11.06 -0.43
N ALA A 325 -18.60 -11.85 0.49
CA ALA A 325 -19.96 -12.34 0.39
C ALA A 325 -21.02 -11.21 0.34
N ALA A 326 -20.77 -10.07 1.00
CA ALA A 326 -21.66 -8.92 0.92
C ALA A 326 -21.55 -8.22 -0.44
N PHE A 327 -20.36 -8.11 -1.00
CA PHE A 327 -20.14 -7.56 -2.34
C PHE A 327 -20.78 -8.44 -3.41
N GLU A 328 -20.60 -9.77 -3.34
CA GLU A 328 -21.23 -10.72 -4.26
C GLU A 328 -22.77 -10.63 -4.23
N ARG A 329 -23.37 -10.54 -3.04
CA ARG A 329 -24.83 -10.37 -2.90
C ARG A 329 -25.36 -9.06 -3.49
N ALA A 330 -24.54 -8.02 -3.49
CA ALA A 330 -24.91 -6.71 -4.02
C ALA A 330 -24.56 -6.54 -5.50
N THR A 331 -23.87 -7.52 -6.09
CA THR A 331 -23.46 -7.50 -7.50
C THR A 331 -24.69 -7.56 -8.38
N PRO A 332 -24.89 -6.62 -9.34
CA PRO A 332 -26.02 -6.65 -10.26
C PRO A 332 -26.00 -7.89 -11.17
N ASP A 333 -27.19 -8.44 -11.48
CA ASP A 333 -27.34 -9.62 -12.35
C ASP A 333 -26.61 -9.46 -13.70
N ARG A 334 -26.60 -8.25 -14.22
CA ARG A 334 -25.90 -7.92 -15.47
C ARG A 334 -24.40 -8.23 -15.45
N TRP A 335 -23.75 -8.14 -14.30
CA TRP A 335 -22.35 -8.50 -14.18
C TRP A 335 -22.11 -9.99 -14.37
N PHE A 336 -23.03 -10.83 -13.89
CA PHE A 336 -22.94 -12.28 -14.09
C PHE A 336 -23.08 -12.65 -15.56
N ASP A 337 -23.92 -11.93 -16.34
CA ASP A 337 -23.98 -12.12 -17.79
C ASP A 337 -22.64 -11.79 -18.45
N TYR A 338 -21.98 -10.69 -18.08
CA TYR A 338 -20.68 -10.33 -18.61
C TYR A 338 -19.62 -11.38 -18.28
N MET A 339 -19.57 -11.89 -17.04
CA MET A 339 -18.63 -12.95 -16.64
C MET A 339 -18.81 -14.24 -17.43
N GLN A 340 -20.04 -14.59 -17.81
CA GLN A 340 -20.32 -15.77 -18.62
C GLN A 340 -19.95 -15.60 -20.09
N LEU A 341 -20.16 -14.41 -20.63
CA LEU A 341 -19.98 -14.13 -22.05
C LEU A 341 -18.58 -13.65 -22.41
N GLU A 342 -17.85 -13.03 -21.45
CA GLU A 342 -16.54 -12.45 -21.66
C GLU A 342 -15.50 -13.08 -20.70
N ARG A 343 -14.60 -13.90 -21.27
CA ARG A 343 -13.58 -14.64 -20.50
C ARG A 343 -12.66 -13.75 -19.68
N GLY A 344 -12.39 -12.53 -20.15
CA GLY A 344 -11.54 -11.57 -19.43
C GLY A 344 -12.13 -11.09 -18.10
N LEU A 345 -13.46 -11.23 -17.93
CA LEU A 345 -14.19 -10.83 -16.73
C LEU A 345 -14.58 -12.02 -15.84
N ALA A 346 -14.32 -13.26 -16.30
CA ALA A 346 -14.70 -14.46 -15.58
C ALA A 346 -14.06 -14.51 -14.18
N GLY A 347 -14.89 -14.72 -13.15
CA GLY A 347 -14.44 -14.81 -11.76
C GLY A 347 -14.01 -13.49 -11.11
N GLN A 348 -14.19 -12.35 -11.78
CA GLN A 348 -13.87 -11.03 -11.22
C GLN A 348 -14.98 -10.54 -10.29
N LEU A 349 -14.60 -10.22 -9.05
CA LEU A 349 -15.49 -9.54 -8.11
C LEU A 349 -15.69 -8.09 -8.53
N MET A 350 -16.92 -7.60 -8.46
CA MET A 350 -17.25 -6.21 -8.82
C MET A 350 -18.13 -5.57 -7.75
N ILE A 351 -17.95 -4.28 -7.57
CA ILE A 351 -18.84 -3.42 -6.80
C ILE A 351 -19.32 -2.27 -7.67
N ALA A 352 -20.58 -1.89 -7.47
CA ALA A 352 -21.19 -0.74 -8.12
C ALA A 352 -21.32 0.41 -7.11
N LEU A 353 -20.78 1.56 -7.44
CA LEU A 353 -20.94 2.81 -6.69
C LEU A 353 -22.04 3.66 -7.31
N ASP A 354 -22.71 4.46 -6.50
CA ASP A 354 -23.70 5.42 -6.97
C ASP A 354 -23.05 6.62 -7.71
N GLU A 355 -23.87 7.61 -8.08
CA GLU A 355 -23.42 8.82 -8.77
C GLU A 355 -22.44 9.67 -7.93
N ASN A 356 -22.47 9.52 -6.61
CA ASN A 356 -21.58 10.20 -5.66
C ASN A 356 -20.30 9.40 -5.34
N GLY A 357 -20.11 8.26 -6.02
CA GLY A 357 -18.98 7.36 -5.74
C GLY A 357 -19.12 6.62 -4.41
N THR A 358 -20.33 6.33 -3.95
CA THR A 358 -20.61 5.72 -2.64
C THR A 358 -21.40 4.41 -2.81
N ALA A 359 -21.12 3.43 -1.93
CA ALA A 359 -21.99 2.27 -1.72
C ALA A 359 -22.01 1.90 -0.23
N VAL A 360 -23.09 1.24 0.19
CA VAL A 360 -23.32 0.83 1.59
C VAL A 360 -23.63 -0.64 1.65
N TYR A 361 -22.90 -1.36 2.51
CA TYR A 361 -23.03 -2.80 2.69
C TYR A 361 -23.34 -3.15 4.14
N GLN A 362 -24.12 -4.21 4.33
CA GLN A 362 -24.42 -4.77 5.64
C GLN A 362 -23.58 -6.02 5.88
N ILE A 363 -22.63 -5.94 6.80
CA ILE A 363 -21.67 -7.01 7.10
C ILE A 363 -22.07 -7.68 8.40
N PRO A 364 -22.25 -9.02 8.44
CA PRO A 364 -22.59 -9.73 9.67
C PRO A 364 -21.47 -9.61 10.71
N GLU A 365 -21.85 -9.53 11.97
CA GLU A 365 -20.93 -9.54 13.10
C GLU A 365 -21.12 -10.85 13.89
N TRP A 366 -20.00 -11.53 14.21
CA TRP A 366 -20.00 -12.84 14.83
C TRP A 366 -19.32 -12.79 16.20
N ASP A 367 -19.78 -13.60 17.15
CA ASP A 367 -19.07 -13.80 18.41
C ASP A 367 -17.92 -14.81 18.28
N ALA A 368 -17.19 -15.02 19.36
CA ALA A 368 -16.07 -15.97 19.40
C ALA A 368 -16.49 -17.45 19.17
N ASN A 369 -17.78 -17.75 19.30
CA ASN A 369 -18.36 -19.09 19.11
C ASN A 369 -18.95 -19.27 17.69
N GLY A 370 -18.88 -18.23 16.83
CA GLY A 370 -19.44 -18.25 15.50
C GLY A 370 -20.95 -17.99 15.42
N ALA A 371 -21.57 -17.48 16.49
CA ALA A 371 -22.96 -17.05 16.46
C ALA A 371 -23.08 -15.60 15.98
N ARG A 372 -24.05 -15.33 15.12
CA ARG A 372 -24.31 -13.96 14.63
C ARG A 372 -24.86 -13.10 15.75
N ILE A 373 -24.14 -12.01 16.10
CA ILE A 373 -24.50 -11.10 17.20
C ILE A 373 -25.04 -9.74 16.68
N GLY A 374 -24.84 -9.45 15.38
CA GLY A 374 -25.29 -8.18 14.85
C GLY A 374 -24.97 -7.99 13.37
N THR A 375 -24.99 -6.73 12.98
CA THR A 375 -24.63 -6.30 11.64
C THR A 375 -23.92 -4.94 11.74
N ARG A 376 -22.79 -4.80 11.05
CA ARG A 376 -22.07 -3.53 10.88
C ARG A 376 -22.35 -2.96 9.50
N THR A 377 -22.51 -1.68 9.44
CA THR A 377 -22.66 -0.96 8.16
C THR A 377 -21.27 -0.56 7.66
N LEU A 378 -20.90 -1.03 6.48
CA LEU A 378 -19.70 -0.62 5.76
C LEU A 378 -20.09 0.37 4.69
N THR A 379 -19.72 1.62 4.85
CA THR A 379 -19.81 2.63 3.80
C THR A 379 -18.48 2.74 3.07
N VAL A 380 -18.52 2.55 1.78
CA VAL A 380 -17.36 2.72 0.90
C VAL A 380 -17.53 3.97 0.05
N ARG A 381 -16.45 4.71 -0.16
CA ARG A 381 -16.43 5.90 -1.01
C ARG A 381 -15.18 5.90 -1.87
N TYR A 382 -15.33 6.37 -3.09
CA TYR A 382 -14.19 6.58 -3.98
C TYR A 382 -14.24 7.98 -4.59
N SER A 383 -13.08 8.61 -4.67
CA SER A 383 -12.89 9.84 -5.43
C SER A 383 -11.48 9.89 -6.03
N THR A 384 -11.31 10.57 -7.16
CA THR A 384 -10.00 10.77 -7.81
C THR A 384 -9.02 11.63 -7.01
N ARG A 385 -9.51 12.34 -5.98
CA ARG A 385 -8.68 13.18 -5.10
C ARG A 385 -8.17 12.44 -3.87
N LYS A 386 -8.96 11.49 -3.32
CA LYS A 386 -8.64 10.82 -2.04
C LYS A 386 -8.48 9.32 -2.17
N GLY A 387 -8.79 8.75 -3.34
CA GLY A 387 -8.85 7.31 -3.55
C GLY A 387 -9.98 6.65 -2.76
N TRP A 388 -9.81 5.39 -2.44
CA TRP A 388 -10.74 4.58 -1.66
C TRP A 388 -10.74 4.96 -0.19
N GLN A 389 -11.92 5.12 0.36
CA GLN A 389 -12.17 5.40 1.77
C GLN A 389 -13.28 4.48 2.29
N THR A 390 -13.18 4.08 3.53
CA THR A 390 -14.20 3.28 4.22
C THR A 390 -14.55 3.89 5.55
N ASP A 391 -15.81 3.78 5.91
CA ASP A 391 -16.34 4.09 7.22
C ASP A 391 -17.18 2.90 7.71
N ALA A 392 -16.98 2.50 8.95
CA ALA A 392 -17.68 1.37 9.55
C ALA A 392 -18.41 1.84 10.82
N SER A 393 -19.73 1.77 10.80
CA SER A 393 -20.58 2.08 11.95
C SER A 393 -21.37 0.84 12.41
N LYS A 394 -21.73 0.83 13.70
CA LYS A 394 -22.63 -0.18 14.28
C LYS A 394 -24.07 0.13 13.92
#